data_22f6928b4a5251a646398a414abdb2fd
#
_entry.id   22f6928b4a5251a646398a414abdb2fd
#
_cell.length_a   1.000
_cell.length_b   1.000
_cell.length_c   1.000
_cell.angle_alpha   90.00
_cell.angle_beta   90.00
_cell.angle_gamma   90.00
#
_symmetry.space_group_name_H-M   'P 1'
#
loop_
_entity.id
_entity.type
_entity.pdbx_description
1 polymer ?
#
loop_
_entity_poly.entity_id
_entity_poly.type
_entity_poly.pdbx_seq_one_letter_code
_entity_poly.pdbx_strand_id
1 'polypeptide(L)' 'MDARNNDFDFDFTPIGQAIKKARTAKGMTRDELSRIVDYDPRHLQAIENEGQKPSLELFIQLVTMFGVSV' A
#
# COMPACT_ATOMS: atom_id res chain seq x y z
N MET A 1 -9.87 -22.15 -16.26
CA MET A 1 -9.77 -21.45 -15.94
C MET A 1 -9.49 -21.31 -14.92
N ASP A 2 -9.14 -20.67 -14.68
CA ASP A 2 -8.94 -20.70 -13.60
C ASP A 2 -9.42 -19.54 -13.00
N ALA A 3 -10.63 -19.48 -12.76
CA ALA A 3 -11.28 -18.35 -12.20
C ALA A 3 -10.69 -17.98 -10.91
N ARG A 4 -10.14 -18.91 -10.22
CA ARG A 4 -9.60 -18.57 -8.94
C ARG A 4 -8.37 -17.70 -9.04
N ASN A 5 -7.66 -17.73 -10.13
CA ASN A 5 -6.56 -16.80 -10.29
C ASN A 5 -7.06 -15.39 -10.32
N ASN A 6 -8.18 -15.17 -10.95
CA ASN A 6 -8.76 -13.85 -11.01
C ASN A 6 -9.24 -13.39 -9.66
N ASP A 7 -9.73 -14.31 -8.85
CA ASP A 7 -10.22 -13.95 -7.53
C ASP A 7 -9.11 -13.47 -6.62
N PHE A 8 -7.92 -14.05 -6.76
CA PHE A 8 -6.81 -13.72 -5.88
C PHE A 8 -5.84 -12.74 -6.48
N ASP A 9 -6.03 -12.44 -7.76
CA ASP A 9 -5.11 -11.57 -8.46
C ASP A 9 -5.79 -10.25 -8.74
N PHE A 10 -6.36 -9.65 -7.72
CA PHE A 10 -7.00 -8.38 -7.95
C PHE A 10 -5.95 -7.27 -7.97
N ASP A 11 -6.30 -6.20 -8.67
CA ASP A 11 -5.39 -5.09 -8.92
C ASP A 11 -5.29 -4.20 -7.68
N PHE A 12 -4.12 -4.17 -7.07
CA PHE A 12 -3.89 -3.39 -5.87
C PHE A 12 -3.56 -1.92 -6.18
N THR A 13 -3.42 -1.58 -7.46
CA THR A 13 -3.00 -0.24 -7.85
C THR A 13 -3.90 0.86 -7.28
N PRO A 14 -5.23 0.76 -7.33
CA PRO A 14 -6.05 1.82 -6.75
C PRO A 14 -5.84 2.02 -5.26
N ILE A 15 -5.61 0.93 -4.54
CA ILE A 15 -5.37 1.01 -3.10
C ILE A 15 -4.01 1.64 -2.84
N GLY A 16 -3.00 1.25 -3.62
CA GLY A 16 -1.68 1.84 -3.49
C GLY A 16 -1.68 3.33 -3.77
N GLN A 17 -2.45 3.75 -4.79
CA GLN A 17 -2.57 5.16 -5.10
C GLN A 17 -3.29 5.91 -3.99
N ALA A 18 -4.30 5.31 -3.37
CA ALA A 18 -5.00 5.93 -2.25
C ALA A 18 -4.07 6.10 -1.05
N ILE A 19 -3.21 5.12 -0.82
CA ILE A 19 -2.23 5.21 0.27
C ILE A 19 -1.26 6.36 -0.01
N LYS A 20 -0.78 6.45 -1.24
CA LYS A 20 0.13 7.53 -1.63
C LYS A 20 -0.53 8.89 -1.44
N LYS A 21 -1.77 9.01 -1.87
CA LYS A 21 -2.51 10.27 -1.75
C LYS A 21 -2.69 10.66 -0.30
N ALA A 22 -3.07 9.70 0.55
CA ALA A 22 -3.27 9.97 1.96
C ALA A 22 -1.95 10.36 2.64
N ARG A 23 -0.86 9.68 2.27
CA ARG A 23 0.45 9.98 2.82
C ARG A 23 0.88 11.39 2.46
N THR A 24 0.77 11.75 1.19
CA THR A 24 1.20 13.08 0.75
C THR A 24 0.30 14.16 1.31
N ALA A 25 -0.98 13.88 1.51
CA ALA A 25 -1.89 14.84 2.11
C ALA A 25 -1.50 15.15 3.56
N LYS A 26 -0.85 14.20 4.23
CA LYS A 26 -0.35 14.43 5.59
C LYS A 26 1.04 15.05 5.59
N GLY A 27 1.62 15.31 4.43
CA GLY A 27 2.97 15.85 4.34
C GLY A 27 4.06 14.86 4.73
N MET A 28 3.76 13.58 4.64
CA MET A 28 4.69 12.54 5.07
C MET A 28 5.48 12.00 3.87
N THR A 29 6.80 11.91 4.02
CA THR A 29 7.63 11.32 2.97
C THR A 29 7.62 9.80 3.08
N ARG A 30 8.00 9.12 1.99
CA ARG A 30 8.13 7.66 2.04
C ARG A 30 9.19 7.23 3.04
N ASP A 31 10.26 8.02 3.18
CA ASP A 31 11.29 7.70 4.17
C ASP A 31 10.73 7.73 5.58
N GLU A 32 9.92 8.74 5.87
CA GLU A 32 9.28 8.83 7.17
C GLU A 32 8.37 7.66 7.42
N LEU A 33 7.55 7.32 6.42
CA LEU A 33 6.65 6.18 6.54
C LEU A 33 7.42 4.88 6.73
N SER A 34 8.53 4.71 6.00
CA SER A 34 9.31 3.49 6.09
C SER A 34 9.86 3.27 7.49
N ARG A 35 10.20 4.36 8.17
CA ARG A 35 10.68 4.24 9.55
C ARG A 35 9.57 3.87 10.52
N ILE A 36 8.37 4.35 10.25
CA ILE A 36 7.23 4.06 11.13
C ILE A 36 6.81 2.60 11.01
N VAL A 37 6.73 2.10 9.77
CA VAL A 37 6.26 0.73 9.53
C VAL A 37 7.40 -0.28 9.42
N ASP A 38 8.64 0.18 9.49
CA ASP A 38 9.83 -0.67 9.46
C ASP A 38 9.92 -1.48 8.16
N TYR A 39 9.70 -0.80 7.03
CA TYR A 39 9.84 -1.40 5.71
C TYR A 39 10.70 -0.50 4.84
N ASP A 40 11.37 -1.12 3.85
CA ASP A 40 12.22 -0.40 2.93
C ASP A 40 11.41 0.60 2.09
N PRO A 41 11.88 1.85 1.92
CA PRO A 41 11.16 2.83 1.10
C PRO A 41 10.90 2.35 -0.33
N ARG A 42 11.78 1.54 -0.90
CA ARG A 42 11.57 1.01 -2.25
C ARG A 42 10.41 0.04 -2.28
N HIS A 43 10.20 -0.69 -1.21
CA HIS A 43 9.05 -1.58 -1.11
C HIS A 43 7.76 -0.77 -1.07
N LEU A 44 7.77 0.34 -0.32
CA LEU A 44 6.61 1.23 -0.27
C LEU A 44 6.35 1.87 -1.62
N GLN A 45 7.41 2.24 -2.34
CA GLN A 45 7.26 2.81 -3.67
C GLN A 45 6.57 1.83 -4.62
N ALA A 46 6.95 0.56 -4.56
CA ALA A 46 6.33 -0.45 -5.41
C ALA A 46 4.86 -0.64 -5.07
N ILE A 47 4.52 -0.58 -3.79
CA ILE A 47 3.13 -0.68 -3.37
C ILE A 47 2.33 0.51 -3.90
N GLU A 48 2.87 1.71 -3.77
CA GLU A 48 2.17 2.94 -4.14
C GLU A 48 2.08 3.14 -5.65
N ASN A 49 3.13 2.81 -6.37
CA ASN A 49 3.21 3.16 -7.79
C ASN A 49 3.08 1.98 -8.74
N GLU A 50 3.37 0.77 -8.28
CA GLU A 50 3.39 -0.39 -9.15
C GLU A 50 2.32 -1.43 -8.84
N GLY A 51 1.50 -1.14 -7.84
CA GLY A 51 0.43 -2.06 -7.49
C GLY A 51 0.87 -3.33 -6.79
N GLN A 52 2.09 -3.33 -6.26
CA GLN A 52 2.57 -4.50 -5.53
C GLN A 52 1.77 -4.69 -4.25
N LYS A 53 1.39 -5.92 -3.98
CA LYS A 53 0.61 -6.21 -2.79
C LYS A 53 1.50 -6.25 -1.56
N PRO A 54 1.13 -5.54 -0.49
CA PRO A 54 1.89 -5.61 0.75
C PRO A 54 1.53 -6.89 1.51
N SER A 55 2.33 -7.20 2.53
CA SER A 55 1.93 -8.25 3.47
C SER A 55 0.67 -7.81 4.19
N LEU A 56 -0.06 -8.76 4.74
CA LEU A 56 -1.28 -8.44 5.47
C LEU A 56 -0.98 -7.50 6.64
N GLU A 57 0.10 -7.75 7.34
CA GLU A 57 0.48 -6.94 8.49
C GLU A 57 0.73 -5.49 8.08
N LEU A 58 1.49 -5.30 7.00
CA LEU A 58 1.75 -3.96 6.51
C LEU A 58 0.48 -3.30 6.00
N PHE A 59 -0.36 -4.05 5.31
CA PHE A 59 -1.62 -3.53 4.79
C PHE A 59 -2.48 -3.00 5.93
N ILE A 60 -2.61 -3.75 7.01
CA ILE A 60 -3.40 -3.32 8.15
C ILE A 60 -2.83 -2.05 8.77
N GLN A 61 -1.51 -1.97 8.89
CA GLN A 61 -0.88 -0.76 9.41
C GLN A 61 -1.19 0.45 8.55
N LEU A 62 -1.08 0.29 7.23
CA LEU A 62 -1.29 1.41 6.32
C LEU A 62 -2.74 1.89 6.33
N VAL A 63 -3.70 0.97 6.28
CA VAL A 63 -5.10 1.38 6.25
C VAL A 63 -5.53 1.96 7.59
N THR A 64 -4.98 1.47 8.69
CA THR A 64 -5.29 2.01 10.01
C THR A 64 -4.71 3.41 10.15
N MET A 65 -3.48 3.59 9.69
CA MET A 65 -2.80 4.87 9.83
C MET A 65 -3.44 5.95 8.97
N PHE A 66 -3.84 5.61 7.75
CA PHE A 66 -4.33 6.60 6.81
C PHE A 66 -5.85 6.60 6.65
N GLY A 67 -6.54 5.65 7.26
CA GLY A 67 -7.99 5.58 7.13
C GLY A 67 -8.46 5.31 5.72
N VAL A 68 -7.69 4.53 4.96
CA VAL A 68 -8.04 4.22 3.57
C VAL A 68 -9.12 3.14 3.54
N SER A 69 -10.16 3.39 2.74
CA SER A 69 -11.21 2.39 2.54
C SER A 69 -10.79 1.40 1.47
N VAL A 70 -11.15 0.16 1.67
CA VAL A 70 -10.85 -0.88 0.67
C VAL A 70 -12.11 -1.59 0.16
#